data_e37b8adab0cf4fdeed61f5d6bd5a42e4
#
_entry.id   e37b8adab0cf4fdeed61f5d6bd5a42e4
#
_cell.length_a   1.000
_cell.length_b   1.000
_cell.length_c   1.000
_cell.angle_alpha   90.00
_cell.angle_beta   90.00
_cell.angle_gamma   90.00
#
_symmetry.space_group_name_H-M   'P 1'
#
loop_
_entity.id
_entity.type
_entity.pdbx_description
1 polymer ?
#
loop_
_entity_poly.entity_id
_entity_poly.type
_entity_poly.pdbx_seq_one_letter_code
_entity_poly.pdbx_strand_id
1 'polypeptide(L)'
;MLLGETVLALGNPFGLGGSVSRGILSSKSRVLPKEGEPLDIRNWLQTDAPINLGNSGGPLVNLRGELIGINVAVLNEFKGQRAQGIGFAIPIRRVLEALSDIFPTEFVKAYWFGARVKVGTTPLVITSVQPQSPAGKAGLKAGDAILQVNGKVPKSFIDFTELLAAKADSDVSLAIRRGTGPKDVAVRLVPEKSVFNAGMIREKLGLNLEGLTPQLAARYGVEPADAYFIAGVEENSPAAEAGLQRGMLVTGLDGQMPGDLCAVAKLLYPKKRGDRVQLELAVRQRMGNLEVLRQGAVELKAR
;
A
#
# COMPACT_ATOMS: atom_id res chain seq x y z
N MET A 1 -0.74 -2.34 -26.48
CA MET A 1 0.66 -2.81 -26.70
C MET A 1 0.67 -4.03 -27.59
N LEU A 2 1.37 -3.97 -28.73
CA LEU A 2 1.59 -5.08 -29.66
C LEU A 2 3.08 -5.45 -29.68
N LEU A 3 3.41 -6.73 -29.86
CA LEU A 3 4.81 -7.14 -30.13
C LEU A 3 5.25 -6.56 -31.46
N GLY A 4 6.50 -6.05 -31.54
CA GLY A 4 7.02 -5.35 -32.69
C GLY A 4 6.55 -3.89 -32.83
N GLU A 5 5.68 -3.42 -31.94
CA GLU A 5 5.28 -2.01 -31.88
C GLU A 5 6.50 -1.11 -31.61
N THR A 6 6.63 -0.02 -32.34
CA THR A 6 7.69 0.97 -32.10
C THR A 6 7.51 1.62 -30.74
N VAL A 7 8.61 1.66 -30.00
CA VAL A 7 8.68 2.30 -28.68
C VAL A 7 9.82 3.28 -28.61
N LEU A 8 9.68 4.28 -27.75
CA LEU A 8 10.67 5.30 -27.48
C LEU A 8 11.04 5.24 -25.98
N ALA A 9 12.33 5.06 -25.69
CA ALA A 9 12.84 5.19 -24.34
C ALA A 9 13.44 6.59 -24.16
N LEU A 10 12.93 7.32 -23.17
CA LEU A 10 13.35 8.68 -22.85
C LEU A 10 14.18 8.69 -21.57
N GLY A 11 15.13 9.61 -21.50
CA GLY A 11 15.98 9.78 -20.32
C GLY A 11 16.90 10.96 -20.42
N ASN A 12 17.83 11.06 -19.48
CA ASN A 12 18.90 12.04 -19.46
C ASN A 12 20.25 11.32 -19.23
N PRO A 13 20.76 10.58 -20.23
CA PRO A 13 22.00 9.84 -20.10
C PRO A 13 23.18 10.78 -19.76
N PHE A 14 23.92 10.41 -18.73
CA PHE A 14 25.11 11.14 -18.25
C PHE A 14 24.85 12.60 -17.82
N GLY A 15 23.59 13.02 -17.66
CA GLY A 15 23.24 14.39 -17.30
C GLY A 15 23.45 15.40 -18.44
N LEU A 16 23.63 14.95 -19.68
CA LEU A 16 23.94 15.79 -20.84
C LEU A 16 22.71 16.43 -21.49
N GLY A 17 21.51 16.21 -20.94
CA GLY A 17 20.24 16.70 -21.47
C GLY A 17 19.32 15.56 -21.88
N GLY A 18 18.06 15.90 -22.16
CA GLY A 18 17.06 14.92 -22.57
C GLY A 18 17.43 14.20 -23.85
N SER A 19 17.29 12.87 -23.88
CA SER A 19 17.52 12.04 -25.06
C SER A 19 16.37 11.06 -25.29
N VAL A 20 16.23 10.65 -26.53
CA VAL A 20 15.22 9.69 -27.00
C VAL A 20 15.94 8.60 -27.78
N SER A 21 15.75 7.34 -27.41
CA SER A 21 16.16 6.19 -28.20
C SER A 21 14.95 5.42 -28.70
N ARG A 22 15.02 4.92 -29.94
CA ARG A 22 13.93 4.19 -30.59
C ARG A 22 14.26 2.72 -30.75
N GLY A 23 13.27 1.88 -30.55
CA GLY A 23 13.29 0.45 -30.81
C GLY A 23 11.89 -0.12 -30.92
N ILE A 24 11.76 -1.41 -30.66
CA ILE A 24 10.48 -2.11 -30.66
C ILE A 24 10.22 -2.78 -29.33
N LEU A 25 8.97 -3.10 -29.04
CA LEU A 25 8.59 -3.98 -27.95
C LEU A 25 8.87 -5.43 -28.34
N SER A 26 9.99 -5.95 -27.87
CA SER A 26 10.48 -7.30 -28.22
C SER A 26 9.79 -8.41 -27.43
N SER A 27 9.34 -8.13 -26.18
CA SER A 27 8.56 -9.06 -25.33
C SER A 27 7.68 -8.32 -24.34
N LYS A 28 6.52 -8.91 -24.00
CA LYS A 28 5.58 -8.40 -23.00
C LYS A 28 5.72 -9.10 -21.65
N SER A 29 6.46 -10.18 -21.60
CA SER A 29 6.57 -11.03 -20.41
C SER A 29 7.91 -11.74 -20.41
N ARG A 30 8.86 -11.17 -19.68
CA ARG A 30 10.15 -11.82 -19.40
C ARG A 30 10.28 -12.04 -17.90
N VAL A 31 10.86 -13.17 -17.55
CA VAL A 31 11.31 -13.47 -16.18
C VAL A 31 12.81 -13.31 -16.19
N LEU A 32 13.31 -12.37 -15.40
CA LEU A 32 14.74 -12.21 -15.20
C LEU A 32 15.24 -13.24 -14.18
N PRO A 33 16.51 -13.73 -14.33
CA PRO A 33 17.11 -14.62 -13.35
C PRO A 33 17.18 -13.95 -11.97
N LYS A 34 16.95 -14.73 -10.91
CA LYS A 34 16.81 -14.26 -9.51
C LYS A 34 18.14 -14.00 -8.78
N GLU A 35 19.20 -13.54 -9.38
CA GLU A 35 20.40 -13.21 -8.60
C GLU A 35 20.39 -11.73 -8.21
N GLY A 36 20.10 -11.47 -6.91
CA GLY A 36 20.32 -10.17 -6.27
C GLY A 36 19.25 -9.10 -6.50
N GLU A 37 18.05 -9.42 -6.98
CA GLU A 37 17.01 -8.42 -7.22
C GLU A 37 16.10 -8.19 -6.01
N PRO A 38 15.95 -6.92 -5.54
CA PRO A 38 15.06 -6.56 -4.45
C PRO A 38 13.57 -6.56 -4.86
N LEU A 39 13.25 -6.72 -6.15
CA LEU A 39 11.88 -6.64 -6.67
C LEU A 39 11.49 -7.95 -7.36
N ASP A 40 10.50 -8.67 -6.81
CA ASP A 40 9.87 -9.84 -7.46
C ASP A 40 8.96 -9.36 -8.62
N ILE A 41 9.55 -8.70 -9.62
CA ILE A 41 8.84 -8.25 -10.80
C ILE A 41 8.84 -9.39 -11.81
N ARG A 42 7.69 -10.03 -11.95
CA ARG A 42 7.41 -10.97 -13.04
C ARG A 42 6.84 -10.19 -14.23
N ASN A 43 7.10 -10.69 -15.45
CA ASN A 43 6.56 -10.10 -16.69
C ASN A 43 7.15 -8.74 -17.06
N TRP A 44 8.49 -8.65 -17.08
CA TRP A 44 9.18 -7.49 -17.63
C TRP A 44 8.84 -7.25 -19.10
N LEU A 45 8.74 -5.98 -19.50
CA LEU A 45 8.79 -5.61 -20.93
C LEU A 45 10.23 -5.67 -21.39
N GLN A 46 10.46 -6.24 -22.57
CA GLN A 46 11.74 -6.23 -23.23
C GLN A 46 11.68 -5.33 -24.46
N THR A 47 12.71 -4.53 -24.69
CA THR A 47 12.87 -3.67 -25.87
C THR A 47 14.32 -3.74 -26.37
N ASP A 48 14.51 -3.52 -27.67
CA ASP A 48 15.82 -3.31 -28.27
C ASP A 48 16.18 -1.82 -28.41
N ALA A 49 15.28 -0.91 -27.99
CA ALA A 49 15.63 0.50 -27.84
C ALA A 49 16.85 0.64 -26.92
N PRO A 50 17.90 1.35 -27.34
CA PRO A 50 19.08 1.55 -26.51
C PRO A 50 18.75 2.19 -25.16
N ILE A 51 18.94 1.45 -24.08
CA ILE A 51 18.83 1.91 -22.71
C ILE A 51 20.24 2.00 -22.12
N ASN A 52 20.62 3.15 -21.64
CA ASN A 52 21.91 3.43 -21.05
C ASN A 52 21.76 4.03 -19.66
N LEU A 53 22.87 4.20 -18.96
CA LEU A 53 22.88 4.90 -17.67
C LEU A 53 22.27 6.31 -17.83
N GLY A 54 21.24 6.61 -17.02
CA GLY A 54 20.47 7.86 -17.09
C GLY A 54 19.10 7.73 -17.79
N ASN A 55 18.83 6.60 -18.48
CA ASN A 55 17.47 6.29 -18.94
C ASN A 55 16.65 5.55 -17.88
N SER A 56 17.30 4.91 -16.89
CA SER A 56 16.62 4.23 -15.78
C SER A 56 15.75 5.20 -14.98
N GLY A 57 14.51 4.80 -14.68
CA GLY A 57 13.47 5.66 -14.12
C GLY A 57 12.74 6.53 -15.14
N GLY A 58 13.25 6.64 -16.36
CA GLY A 58 12.60 7.34 -17.46
C GLY A 58 11.49 6.52 -18.11
N PRO A 59 10.58 7.18 -18.87
CA PRO A 59 9.45 6.51 -19.49
C PRO A 59 9.85 5.71 -20.73
N LEU A 60 9.18 4.56 -20.93
CA LEU A 60 9.05 3.86 -22.18
C LEU A 60 7.67 4.20 -22.76
N VAL A 61 7.59 4.85 -23.93
CA VAL A 61 6.34 5.28 -24.53
C VAL A 61 6.15 4.69 -25.93
N ASN A 62 4.90 4.60 -26.39
CA ASN A 62 4.60 4.25 -27.77
C ASN A 62 4.51 5.51 -28.66
N LEU A 63 4.26 5.34 -29.96
CA LEU A 63 4.16 6.46 -30.91
C LEU A 63 2.93 7.37 -30.67
N ARG A 64 1.97 6.96 -29.82
CA ARG A 64 0.85 7.82 -29.41
C ARG A 64 1.18 8.67 -28.17
N GLY A 65 2.42 8.57 -27.66
CA GLY A 65 2.82 9.23 -26.41
C GLY A 65 2.29 8.56 -25.15
N GLU A 66 1.70 7.36 -25.26
CA GLU A 66 1.20 6.61 -24.11
C GLU A 66 2.36 5.97 -23.35
N LEU A 67 2.40 6.17 -22.04
CA LEU A 67 3.37 5.52 -21.15
C LEU A 67 3.04 4.03 -21.06
N ILE A 68 3.96 3.17 -21.50
CA ILE A 68 3.79 1.71 -21.49
C ILE A 68 4.64 1.03 -20.42
N GLY A 69 5.72 1.68 -19.98
CA GLY A 69 6.59 1.16 -18.93
C GLY A 69 7.59 2.18 -18.43
N ILE A 70 8.34 1.79 -17.39
CA ILE A 70 9.46 2.56 -16.81
C ILE A 70 10.74 1.80 -17.11
N ASN A 71 11.69 2.46 -17.77
CA ASN A 71 12.99 1.88 -18.09
C ASN A 71 13.78 1.56 -16.81
N VAL A 72 14.42 0.39 -16.74
CA VAL A 72 15.15 -0.02 -15.52
C VAL A 72 16.56 -0.50 -15.80
N ALA A 73 16.73 -1.47 -16.70
CA ALA A 73 17.97 -2.19 -16.82
C ALA A 73 18.27 -2.62 -18.24
N VAL A 74 19.54 -2.92 -18.46
CA VAL A 74 20.07 -3.54 -19.72
C VAL A 74 20.77 -4.82 -19.33
N LEU A 75 20.55 -5.88 -20.08
CA LEU A 75 21.34 -7.10 -19.98
C LEU A 75 22.58 -6.96 -20.88
N ASN A 76 23.72 -6.69 -20.26
CA ASN A 76 25.00 -6.53 -20.98
C ASN A 76 25.74 -7.85 -21.14
N GLU A 77 25.47 -8.83 -20.27
CA GLU A 77 26.11 -10.13 -20.28
C GLU A 77 25.13 -11.22 -19.80
N PHE A 78 25.16 -12.38 -20.45
CA PHE A 78 24.40 -13.55 -20.04
C PHE A 78 25.27 -14.81 -20.21
N LYS A 79 25.52 -15.54 -19.12
CA LYS A 79 26.34 -16.76 -19.09
C LYS A 79 27.72 -16.58 -19.73
N GLY A 80 28.39 -15.45 -19.43
CA GLY A 80 29.71 -15.14 -19.96
C GLY A 80 29.73 -14.63 -21.41
N GLN A 81 28.57 -14.42 -22.02
CA GLN A 81 28.47 -13.88 -23.38
C GLN A 81 27.92 -12.46 -23.37
N ARG A 82 28.53 -11.58 -24.13
CA ARG A 82 28.09 -10.19 -24.27
C ARG A 82 26.72 -10.14 -24.94
N ALA A 83 25.75 -9.53 -24.26
CA ALA A 83 24.41 -9.28 -24.79
C ALA A 83 24.30 -7.83 -25.24
N GLN A 84 23.59 -7.58 -26.35
CA GLN A 84 23.31 -6.24 -26.87
C GLN A 84 21.84 -6.15 -27.31
N GLY A 85 21.24 -4.97 -27.21
CA GLY A 85 19.85 -4.74 -27.63
C GLY A 85 18.83 -5.45 -26.74
N ILE A 86 19.14 -5.67 -25.46
CA ILE A 86 18.23 -6.28 -24.50
C ILE A 86 18.03 -5.31 -23.33
N GLY A 87 17.06 -4.43 -23.48
CA GLY A 87 16.61 -3.52 -22.42
C GLY A 87 15.33 -4.02 -21.75
N PHE A 88 15.15 -3.66 -20.49
CA PHE A 88 13.98 -4.04 -19.69
C PHE A 88 13.28 -2.82 -19.11
N ALA A 89 11.94 -2.91 -19.07
CA ALA A 89 11.11 -1.91 -18.42
C ALA A 89 10.04 -2.57 -17.55
N ILE A 90 9.67 -1.93 -16.45
CA ILE A 90 8.54 -2.31 -15.61
C ILE A 90 7.26 -1.94 -16.36
N PRO A 91 6.33 -2.87 -16.60
CA PRO A 91 5.05 -2.54 -17.24
C PRO A 91 4.29 -1.48 -16.44
N ILE A 92 3.72 -0.48 -17.12
CA ILE A 92 2.97 0.60 -16.45
C ILE A 92 1.84 0.07 -15.56
N ARG A 93 1.22 -1.05 -15.94
CA ARG A 93 0.19 -1.68 -15.10
C ARG A 93 0.72 -2.05 -13.73
N ARG A 94 1.94 -2.58 -13.63
CA ARG A 94 2.58 -2.92 -12.35
C ARG A 94 2.90 -1.67 -11.52
N VAL A 95 3.34 -0.60 -12.19
CA VAL A 95 3.55 0.68 -11.52
C VAL A 95 2.24 1.22 -10.93
N LEU A 96 1.15 1.17 -11.70
CA LEU A 96 -0.16 1.60 -11.25
C LEU A 96 -0.71 0.74 -10.10
N GLU A 97 -0.51 -0.59 -10.15
CA GLU A 97 -0.85 -1.51 -9.05
C GLU A 97 -0.09 -1.12 -7.78
N ALA A 98 1.24 -0.96 -7.85
CA ALA A 98 2.05 -0.54 -6.71
C ALA A 98 1.65 0.83 -6.15
N LEU A 99 1.38 1.81 -7.03
CA LEU A 99 0.89 3.13 -6.60
C LEU A 99 -0.46 3.04 -5.88
N SER A 100 -1.36 2.14 -6.32
CA SER A 100 -2.64 1.91 -5.65
C SER A 100 -2.47 1.33 -4.25
N ASP A 101 -1.43 0.54 -4.01
CA ASP A 101 -1.14 -0.06 -2.71
C ASP A 101 -0.39 0.92 -1.78
N ILE A 102 0.54 1.70 -2.33
CA ILE A 102 1.28 2.73 -1.57
C ILE A 102 0.36 3.90 -1.17
N PHE A 103 -0.56 4.28 -2.06
CA PHE A 103 -1.50 5.40 -1.86
C PHE A 103 -2.95 4.91 -1.86
N PRO A 104 -3.38 4.19 -0.82
CA PRO A 104 -4.74 3.68 -0.76
C PRO A 104 -5.74 4.84 -0.65
N THR A 105 -6.68 4.92 -1.60
CA THR A 105 -7.67 6.00 -1.64
C THR A 105 -8.75 5.88 -0.57
N GLU A 106 -8.77 4.78 0.16
CA GLU A 106 -9.63 4.60 1.35
C GLU A 106 -9.31 5.60 2.45
N PHE A 107 -8.04 6.07 2.48
CA PHE A 107 -7.56 7.07 3.43
C PHE A 107 -7.05 8.28 2.67
N VAL A 108 -7.54 9.44 3.04
CA VAL A 108 -7.20 10.70 2.38
C VAL A 108 -6.62 11.64 3.42
N LYS A 109 -5.29 11.83 3.39
CA LYS A 109 -4.53 12.47 4.46
C LYS A 109 -4.82 11.77 5.80
N ALA A 110 -5.38 12.46 6.79
CA ALA A 110 -5.76 11.92 8.09
C ALA A 110 -7.26 11.58 8.20
N TYR A 111 -7.96 11.42 7.06
CA TYR A 111 -9.39 11.14 7.03
C TYR A 111 -9.68 9.81 6.36
N TRP A 112 -10.68 9.11 6.85
CA TRP A 112 -11.23 7.91 6.27
C TRP A 112 -12.35 8.23 5.30
N PHE A 113 -12.17 7.86 4.05
CA PHE A 113 -13.18 7.86 2.98
C PHE A 113 -13.80 6.48 2.83
N GLY A 114 -12.97 5.45 2.75
CA GLY A 114 -13.36 4.04 2.76
C GLY A 114 -13.80 3.47 1.42
N ALA A 115 -13.41 4.10 0.30
CA ALA A 115 -13.56 3.50 -1.01
C ALA A 115 -12.24 3.53 -1.80
N ARG A 116 -11.95 2.44 -2.50
CA ARG A 116 -10.80 2.32 -3.39
C ARG A 116 -11.22 2.62 -4.81
N VAL A 117 -10.43 3.41 -5.52
CA VAL A 117 -10.62 3.69 -6.94
C VAL A 117 -9.55 2.98 -7.78
N LYS A 118 -9.92 2.63 -9.01
CA LYS A 118 -9.01 2.04 -9.99
C LYS A 118 -8.07 3.12 -10.54
N VAL A 119 -6.78 2.94 -10.32
CA VAL A 119 -5.75 3.84 -10.86
C VAL A 119 -5.61 3.63 -12.37
N GLY A 120 -5.34 4.72 -13.10
CA GLY A 120 -5.11 4.66 -14.56
C GLY A 120 -6.38 4.55 -15.41
N THR A 121 -7.55 4.83 -14.86
CA THR A 121 -8.81 4.93 -15.64
C THR A 121 -9.35 6.36 -15.65
N THR A 122 -10.01 6.74 -16.73
CA THR A 122 -10.71 8.03 -16.85
C THR A 122 -12.08 7.76 -17.48
N PRO A 123 -13.19 8.02 -16.76
CA PRO A 123 -13.24 8.44 -15.37
C PRO A 123 -12.71 7.37 -14.39
N LEU A 124 -12.36 7.80 -13.17
CA LEU A 124 -11.99 6.88 -12.09
C LEU A 124 -13.19 6.01 -11.72
N VAL A 125 -12.94 4.72 -11.46
CA VAL A 125 -13.99 3.76 -11.11
C VAL A 125 -13.72 3.21 -9.71
N ILE A 126 -14.75 3.19 -8.85
CA ILE A 126 -14.68 2.57 -7.53
C ILE A 126 -14.56 1.05 -7.70
N THR A 127 -13.52 0.45 -7.13
CA THR A 127 -13.28 -0.99 -7.16
C THR A 127 -13.81 -1.71 -5.94
N SER A 128 -13.76 -1.05 -4.79
CA SER A 128 -14.29 -1.59 -3.53
C SER A 128 -14.73 -0.48 -2.60
N VAL A 129 -15.66 -0.81 -1.70
CA VAL A 129 -16.14 0.07 -0.64
C VAL A 129 -16.08 -0.69 0.67
N GLN A 130 -15.41 -0.13 1.66
CA GLN A 130 -15.33 -0.72 2.99
C GLN A 130 -16.69 -0.63 3.69
N PRO A 131 -17.14 -1.70 4.34
CA PRO A 131 -18.37 -1.68 5.13
C PRO A 131 -18.33 -0.59 6.21
N GLN A 132 -19.48 0.02 6.51
CA GLN A 132 -19.62 1.07 7.54
C GLN A 132 -18.76 2.33 7.35
N SER A 133 -17.97 2.39 6.27
CA SER A 133 -17.19 3.58 5.93
C SER A 133 -18.08 4.78 5.54
N PRO A 134 -17.54 6.00 5.55
CA PRO A 134 -18.22 7.17 5.00
C PRO A 134 -18.77 6.95 3.59
N ALA A 135 -17.95 6.39 2.69
CA ALA A 135 -18.37 6.04 1.33
C ALA A 135 -19.52 5.01 1.31
N GLY A 136 -19.42 3.97 2.16
CA GLY A 136 -20.44 2.93 2.28
C GLY A 136 -21.77 3.48 2.83
N LYS A 137 -21.72 4.30 3.89
CA LYS A 137 -22.88 4.96 4.47
C LYS A 137 -23.56 5.93 3.51
N ALA A 138 -22.78 6.61 2.67
CA ALA A 138 -23.30 7.46 1.60
C ALA A 138 -23.87 6.65 0.41
N GLY A 139 -23.76 5.34 0.43
CA GLY A 139 -24.32 4.43 -0.59
C GLY A 139 -23.51 4.35 -1.88
N LEU A 140 -22.21 4.65 -1.84
CA LEU A 140 -21.27 4.35 -2.94
C LEU A 140 -21.11 2.84 -3.08
N LYS A 141 -20.84 2.38 -4.30
CA LYS A 141 -20.69 0.95 -4.65
C LYS A 141 -19.53 0.74 -5.61
N ALA A 142 -19.00 -0.46 -5.61
CA ALA A 142 -18.08 -0.89 -6.66
C ALA A 142 -18.76 -0.78 -8.04
N GLY A 143 -18.03 -0.30 -9.03
CA GLY A 143 -18.51 0.01 -10.37
C GLY A 143 -19.00 1.45 -10.58
N ASP A 144 -19.16 2.26 -9.53
CA ASP A 144 -19.46 3.67 -9.69
C ASP A 144 -18.30 4.39 -10.38
N ALA A 145 -18.60 5.11 -11.47
CA ALA A 145 -17.62 5.95 -12.15
C ALA A 145 -17.73 7.39 -11.61
N ILE A 146 -16.62 7.93 -11.12
CA ILE A 146 -16.55 9.28 -10.53
C ILE A 146 -16.40 10.30 -11.64
N LEU A 147 -17.41 11.13 -11.81
CA LEU A 147 -17.43 12.18 -12.84
C LEU A 147 -16.88 13.50 -12.30
N GLN A 148 -17.28 13.88 -11.07
CA GLN A 148 -16.82 15.11 -10.43
C GLN A 148 -16.68 14.92 -8.92
N VAL A 149 -15.79 15.71 -8.32
CA VAL A 149 -15.62 15.88 -6.87
C VAL A 149 -15.72 17.37 -6.59
N ASN A 150 -16.68 17.78 -5.79
CA ASN A 150 -16.94 19.20 -5.48
C ASN A 150 -17.06 20.07 -6.75
N GLY A 151 -17.70 19.54 -7.80
CA GLY A 151 -17.89 20.21 -9.09
C GLY A 151 -16.67 20.21 -10.03
N LYS A 152 -15.57 19.58 -9.65
CA LYS A 152 -14.34 19.47 -10.46
C LYS A 152 -14.14 18.05 -10.96
N VAL A 153 -13.73 17.90 -12.23
CA VAL A 153 -13.37 16.58 -12.82
C VAL A 153 -11.96 16.19 -12.37
N PRO A 154 -11.80 15.08 -11.65
CA PRO A 154 -10.47 14.63 -11.24
C PRO A 154 -9.66 14.14 -12.44
N LYS A 155 -8.43 14.64 -12.60
CA LYS A 155 -7.52 14.31 -13.70
C LYS A 155 -6.74 13.02 -13.45
N SER A 156 -6.57 12.65 -12.18
CA SER A 156 -5.85 11.46 -11.74
C SER A 156 -6.37 11.00 -10.37
N PHE A 157 -5.92 9.83 -9.90
CA PHE A 157 -6.24 9.39 -8.54
C PHE A 157 -5.62 10.31 -7.46
N ILE A 158 -4.47 10.92 -7.72
CA ILE A 158 -3.85 11.91 -6.82
C ILE A 158 -4.73 13.15 -6.73
N ASP A 159 -5.12 13.72 -7.87
CA ASP A 159 -6.04 14.86 -7.93
C ASP A 159 -7.37 14.56 -7.24
N PHE A 160 -7.88 13.34 -7.41
CA PHE A 160 -9.08 12.86 -6.70
C PHE A 160 -8.90 12.92 -5.17
N THR A 161 -7.78 12.42 -4.65
CA THR A 161 -7.53 12.45 -3.20
C THR A 161 -7.34 13.88 -2.68
N GLU A 162 -6.73 14.77 -3.46
CA GLU A 162 -6.59 16.19 -3.11
C GLU A 162 -7.97 16.90 -3.09
N LEU A 163 -8.82 16.64 -4.08
CA LEU A 163 -10.17 17.19 -4.14
C LEU A 163 -11.06 16.71 -2.98
N LEU A 164 -10.92 15.46 -2.55
CA LEU A 164 -11.57 14.95 -1.34
C LEU A 164 -11.04 15.68 -0.10
N ALA A 165 -9.73 15.79 0.04
CA ALA A 165 -9.06 16.40 1.19
C ALA A 165 -9.38 17.89 1.34
N ALA A 166 -9.63 18.59 0.24
CA ALA A 166 -9.91 20.03 0.25
C ALA A 166 -11.20 20.41 1.02
N LYS A 167 -12.10 19.45 1.24
CA LYS A 167 -13.35 19.62 2.01
C LYS A 167 -13.56 18.52 3.05
N ALA A 168 -12.49 17.96 3.60
CA ALA A 168 -12.58 16.83 4.53
C ALA A 168 -13.41 17.11 5.79
N ASP A 169 -13.44 18.37 6.24
CA ASP A 169 -14.21 18.81 7.41
C ASP A 169 -15.70 19.10 7.12
N SER A 170 -16.12 18.98 5.86
CA SER A 170 -17.50 19.22 5.41
C SER A 170 -17.97 18.09 4.49
N ASP A 171 -19.20 18.21 4.00
CA ASP A 171 -19.70 17.23 3.02
C ASP A 171 -19.00 17.41 1.67
N VAL A 172 -18.44 16.32 1.16
CA VAL A 172 -17.85 16.22 -0.16
C VAL A 172 -18.92 15.78 -1.15
N SER A 173 -19.21 16.60 -2.16
CA SER A 173 -20.14 16.26 -3.22
C SER A 173 -19.44 15.44 -4.31
N LEU A 174 -19.98 14.27 -4.62
CA LEU A 174 -19.53 13.41 -5.70
C LEU A 174 -20.62 13.26 -6.75
N ALA A 175 -20.36 13.71 -7.98
CA ALA A 175 -21.16 13.32 -9.12
C ALA A 175 -20.62 11.99 -9.66
N ILE A 176 -21.42 10.94 -9.67
CA ILE A 176 -21.06 9.62 -10.13
C ILE A 176 -21.97 9.16 -11.27
N ARG A 177 -21.50 8.15 -12.03
CA ARG A 177 -22.33 7.39 -12.96
C ARG A 177 -22.43 5.96 -12.47
N ARG A 178 -23.67 5.50 -12.22
CA ARG A 178 -23.98 4.12 -11.87
C ARG A 178 -24.83 3.49 -12.98
N GLY A 179 -24.27 2.50 -13.67
CA GLY A 179 -24.89 1.99 -14.91
C GLY A 179 -24.99 3.12 -15.94
N THR A 180 -26.17 3.42 -16.40
CA THR A 180 -26.45 4.46 -17.41
C THR A 180 -26.82 5.82 -16.82
N GLY A 181 -27.10 5.89 -15.52
CA GLY A 181 -27.63 7.10 -14.87
C GLY A 181 -26.60 7.89 -14.05
N PRO A 182 -26.61 9.24 -14.13
CA PRO A 182 -25.87 10.08 -13.22
C PRO A 182 -26.54 10.05 -11.82
N LYS A 183 -25.75 10.23 -10.77
CA LYS A 183 -26.19 10.32 -9.40
C LYS A 183 -25.26 11.22 -8.60
N ASP A 184 -25.83 12.09 -7.79
CA ASP A 184 -25.08 12.88 -6.82
C ASP A 184 -25.11 12.20 -5.45
N VAL A 185 -23.95 12.17 -4.81
CA VAL A 185 -23.76 11.56 -3.50
C VAL A 185 -22.95 12.50 -2.63
N ALA A 186 -23.45 12.83 -1.45
CA ALA A 186 -22.71 13.58 -0.45
C ALA A 186 -22.02 12.58 0.51
N VAL A 187 -20.74 12.76 0.74
CA VAL A 187 -19.93 11.93 1.62
C VAL A 187 -19.27 12.81 2.66
N ARG A 188 -19.48 12.53 3.94
CA ARG A 188 -18.78 13.18 5.04
C ARG A 188 -17.64 12.29 5.51
N LEU A 189 -16.41 12.73 5.26
CA LEU A 189 -15.22 12.02 5.72
C LEU A 189 -15.14 12.11 7.26
N VAL A 190 -14.49 11.11 7.87
CA VAL A 190 -14.26 11.13 9.32
C VAL A 190 -12.76 11.08 9.62
N PRO A 191 -12.27 11.76 10.67
CA PRO A 191 -10.88 11.65 11.08
C PRO A 191 -10.53 10.18 11.35
N GLU A 192 -9.46 9.68 10.75
CA GLU A 192 -9.10 8.26 10.85
C GLU A 192 -8.88 7.80 12.30
N LYS A 193 -8.23 8.63 13.12
CA LYS A 193 -7.97 8.33 14.54
C LYS A 193 -9.24 8.27 15.40
N SER A 194 -10.37 8.81 14.94
CA SER A 194 -11.63 8.67 15.65
C SER A 194 -12.24 7.27 15.53
N VAL A 195 -11.81 6.51 14.50
CA VAL A 195 -12.28 5.15 14.21
C VAL A 195 -11.18 4.12 14.47
N PHE A 196 -9.99 4.37 13.92
CA PHE A 196 -8.86 3.46 14.02
C PHE A 196 -7.99 3.86 15.20
N ASN A 197 -8.23 3.24 16.36
CA ASN A 197 -7.60 3.59 17.63
C ASN A 197 -7.50 2.39 18.56
N ALA A 198 -6.96 2.60 19.76
CA ALA A 198 -6.85 1.57 20.80
C ALA A 198 -8.18 0.92 21.18
N GLY A 199 -9.30 1.65 21.08
CA GLY A 199 -10.64 1.12 21.32
C GLY A 199 -11.01 0.00 20.34
N MET A 200 -10.71 0.17 19.05
CA MET A 200 -10.92 -0.88 18.03
C MET A 200 -10.04 -2.11 18.28
N ILE A 201 -8.78 -1.90 18.68
CA ILE A 201 -7.87 -3.01 19.01
C ILE A 201 -8.45 -3.80 20.20
N ARG A 202 -8.92 -3.10 21.23
CA ARG A 202 -9.57 -3.72 22.38
C ARG A 202 -10.84 -4.47 21.98
N GLU A 203 -11.69 -3.89 21.13
CA GLU A 203 -12.90 -4.52 20.63
C GLU A 203 -12.58 -5.82 19.88
N LYS A 204 -11.58 -5.81 19.00
CA LYS A 204 -11.23 -6.95 18.13
C LYS A 204 -10.48 -8.07 18.85
N LEU A 205 -9.57 -7.74 19.75
CA LEU A 205 -8.63 -8.70 20.35
C LEU A 205 -8.76 -8.79 21.87
N GLY A 206 -9.36 -7.80 22.53
CA GLY A 206 -9.37 -7.68 24.00
C GLY A 206 -8.05 -7.17 24.56
N LEU A 207 -7.24 -6.47 23.75
CA LEU A 207 -5.93 -5.93 24.16
C LEU A 207 -6.01 -4.42 24.37
N ASN A 208 -5.51 -3.96 25.50
CA ASN A 208 -5.16 -2.56 25.73
C ASN A 208 -3.68 -2.37 25.36
N LEU A 209 -3.42 -1.83 24.18
CA LEU A 209 -2.08 -1.53 23.70
C LEU A 209 -1.75 -0.06 23.92
N GLU A 210 -0.52 0.20 24.32
CA GLU A 210 0.06 1.53 24.48
C GLU A 210 1.41 1.60 23.77
N GLY A 211 1.75 2.78 23.22
CA GLY A 211 3.09 3.03 22.71
C GLY A 211 4.12 2.99 23.85
N LEU A 212 5.34 2.56 23.57
CA LEU A 212 6.41 2.56 24.54
C LEU A 212 6.90 3.98 24.82
N THR A 213 6.94 4.36 26.10
CA THR A 213 7.69 5.55 26.53
C THR A 213 9.20 5.26 26.46
N PRO A 214 10.07 6.29 26.29
CA PRO A 214 11.52 6.08 26.28
C PRO A 214 12.04 5.33 27.53
N GLN A 215 11.46 5.60 28.69
CA GLN A 215 11.83 4.93 29.96
C GLN A 215 11.43 3.45 29.94
N LEU A 216 10.24 3.14 29.41
CA LEU A 216 9.76 1.77 29.31
C LEU A 216 10.56 0.99 28.27
N ALA A 217 10.85 1.60 27.11
CA ALA A 217 11.69 1.02 26.07
C ALA A 217 13.09 0.67 26.58
N ALA A 218 13.73 1.61 27.28
CA ALA A 218 15.04 1.36 27.91
C ALA A 218 15.00 0.20 28.92
N ARG A 219 13.90 0.07 29.68
CA ARG A 219 13.72 -1.05 30.62
C ARG A 219 13.64 -2.41 29.92
N TYR A 220 13.09 -2.47 28.71
CA TYR A 220 12.99 -3.70 27.91
C TYR A 220 14.17 -3.89 26.96
N GLY A 221 15.04 -2.90 26.80
CA GLY A 221 16.18 -2.95 25.88
C GLY A 221 15.76 -2.93 24.42
N VAL A 222 14.69 -2.21 24.08
CA VAL A 222 14.14 -2.05 22.72
C VAL A 222 13.99 -0.57 22.38
N GLU A 223 13.90 -0.25 21.11
CA GLU A 223 13.54 1.11 20.70
C GLU A 223 12.04 1.36 20.87
N PRO A 224 11.60 2.59 21.16
CA PRO A 224 10.18 2.91 21.35
C PRO A 224 9.29 2.57 20.17
N ALA A 225 9.84 2.63 18.94
CA ALA A 225 9.12 2.34 17.70
C ALA A 225 8.98 0.84 17.38
N ASP A 226 9.73 -0.03 18.07
CA ASP A 226 9.84 -1.46 17.74
C ASP A 226 8.82 -2.33 18.47
N ALA A 227 8.01 -1.76 19.36
CA ALA A 227 7.03 -2.55 20.09
C ALA A 227 5.89 -1.70 20.68
N TYR A 228 4.79 -2.37 21.02
CA TYR A 228 3.69 -1.84 21.82
C TYR A 228 3.63 -2.59 23.16
N PHE A 229 3.33 -1.86 24.23
CA PHE A 229 3.17 -2.42 25.56
C PHE A 229 1.73 -2.91 25.76
N ILE A 230 1.57 -4.14 26.26
CA ILE A 230 0.27 -4.63 26.70
C ILE A 230 0.01 -4.07 28.10
N ALA A 231 -0.81 -3.02 28.16
CA ALA A 231 -1.20 -2.37 29.43
C ALA A 231 -2.32 -3.13 30.16
N GLY A 232 -3.07 -3.97 29.42
CA GLY A 232 -4.12 -4.80 29.99
C GLY A 232 -4.70 -5.78 28.97
N VAL A 233 -5.33 -6.83 29.48
CA VAL A 233 -6.03 -7.86 28.71
C VAL A 233 -7.42 -8.03 29.32
N GLU A 234 -8.45 -8.01 28.46
CA GLU A 234 -9.84 -8.24 28.89
C GLU A 234 -10.07 -9.72 29.20
N GLU A 235 -10.80 -10.00 30.26
CA GLU A 235 -11.24 -11.35 30.58
C GLU A 235 -12.15 -11.92 29.47
N ASN A 236 -12.06 -13.23 29.24
CA ASN A 236 -12.84 -13.94 28.22
C ASN A 236 -12.68 -13.35 26.80
N SER A 237 -11.50 -12.83 26.50
CA SER A 237 -11.13 -12.28 25.20
C SER A 237 -10.18 -13.21 24.44
N PRO A 238 -10.07 -13.08 23.11
CA PRO A 238 -9.08 -13.82 22.33
C PRO A 238 -7.65 -13.70 22.88
N ALA A 239 -7.29 -12.53 23.38
CA ALA A 239 -5.99 -12.30 23.99
C ALA A 239 -5.80 -13.06 25.31
N ALA A 240 -6.84 -13.12 26.14
CA ALA A 240 -6.81 -13.90 27.39
C ALA A 240 -6.73 -15.40 27.12
N GLU A 241 -7.52 -15.90 26.17
CA GLU A 241 -7.50 -17.32 25.73
C GLU A 241 -6.13 -17.74 25.20
N ALA A 242 -5.43 -16.82 24.51
CA ALA A 242 -4.07 -17.03 24.01
C ALA A 242 -2.98 -16.87 25.08
N GLY A 243 -3.35 -16.58 26.34
CA GLY A 243 -2.41 -16.44 27.46
C GLY A 243 -1.63 -15.13 27.48
N LEU A 244 -2.10 -14.10 26.78
CA LEU A 244 -1.46 -12.79 26.82
C LEU A 244 -1.69 -12.12 28.17
N GLN A 245 -0.70 -11.37 28.64
CA GLN A 245 -0.71 -10.73 29.93
C GLN A 245 -0.15 -9.30 29.86
N ARG A 246 -0.56 -8.48 30.82
CA ARG A 246 0.04 -7.16 31.03
C ARG A 246 1.56 -7.29 31.21
N GLY A 247 2.32 -6.41 30.59
CA GLY A 247 3.77 -6.41 30.66
C GLY A 247 4.48 -7.11 29.50
N MET A 248 3.76 -7.82 28.66
CA MET A 248 4.29 -8.32 27.40
C MET A 248 4.39 -7.19 26.36
N LEU A 249 5.28 -7.35 25.39
CA LEU A 249 5.40 -6.46 24.24
C LEU A 249 4.85 -7.14 22.99
N VAL A 250 4.14 -6.38 22.15
CA VAL A 250 3.78 -6.77 20.79
C VAL A 250 4.80 -6.14 19.86
N THR A 251 5.56 -6.96 19.15
CA THR A 251 6.63 -6.57 18.22
C THR A 251 6.23 -6.71 16.75
N GLY A 252 5.06 -7.28 16.48
CA GLY A 252 4.53 -7.43 15.14
C GLY A 252 3.08 -7.91 15.12
N LEU A 253 2.42 -7.65 14.00
CA LEU A 253 1.06 -8.10 13.70
C LEU A 253 1.01 -8.56 12.25
N ASP A 254 0.66 -9.85 12.03
CA ASP A 254 0.63 -10.50 10.71
C ASP A 254 1.93 -10.26 9.89
N GLY A 255 3.11 -10.36 10.55
CA GLY A 255 4.43 -10.17 9.94
C GLY A 255 4.80 -8.72 9.64
N GLN A 256 4.07 -7.75 10.17
CA GLN A 256 4.34 -6.32 10.01
C GLN A 256 4.48 -5.65 11.38
N MET A 257 5.36 -4.65 11.47
CA MET A 257 5.41 -3.74 12.63
C MET A 257 4.75 -2.42 12.23
N PRO A 258 3.49 -2.17 12.64
CA PRO A 258 2.80 -0.93 12.33
C PRO A 258 3.42 0.26 13.08
N GLY A 259 3.50 1.42 12.42
CA GLY A 259 4.17 2.60 12.96
C GLY A 259 3.42 3.30 14.12
N ASP A 260 2.09 3.10 14.24
CA ASP A 260 1.29 3.63 15.34
C ASP A 260 0.04 2.77 15.60
N LEU A 261 -0.68 3.04 16.69
CA LEU A 261 -1.91 2.31 17.05
C LEU A 261 -3.03 2.46 16.01
N CYS A 262 -3.04 3.56 15.25
CA CYS A 262 -3.97 3.74 14.14
C CYS A 262 -3.68 2.74 13.02
N ALA A 263 -2.41 2.52 12.69
CA ALA A 263 -1.99 1.51 11.71
C ALA A 263 -2.31 0.08 12.18
N VAL A 264 -2.11 -0.24 13.48
CA VAL A 264 -2.55 -1.51 14.07
C VAL A 264 -4.05 -1.72 13.88
N ALA A 265 -4.85 -0.71 14.22
CA ALA A 265 -6.30 -0.78 14.09
C ALA A 265 -6.75 -0.93 12.62
N LYS A 266 -6.07 -0.27 11.66
CA LYS A 266 -6.32 -0.42 10.23
C LYS A 266 -6.06 -1.84 9.72
N LEU A 267 -5.03 -2.53 10.21
CA LEU A 267 -4.76 -3.94 9.89
C LEU A 267 -5.83 -4.87 10.46
N LEU A 268 -6.37 -4.55 11.62
CA LEU A 268 -7.44 -5.33 12.25
C LEU A 268 -8.83 -5.07 11.68
N TYR A 269 -9.06 -3.89 11.09
CA TYR A 269 -10.38 -3.50 10.58
C TYR A 269 -11.01 -4.50 9.61
N PRO A 270 -10.32 -5.04 8.58
CA PRO A 270 -10.89 -6.00 7.65
C PRO A 270 -11.13 -7.39 8.27
N LYS A 271 -10.53 -7.69 9.42
CA LYS A 271 -10.68 -8.99 10.08
C LYS A 271 -12.10 -9.17 10.60
N LYS A 272 -12.72 -10.28 10.21
CA LYS A 272 -14.04 -10.69 10.66
C LYS A 272 -13.91 -11.57 11.89
N ARG A 273 -15.03 -11.80 12.57
CA ARG A 273 -15.07 -12.71 13.71
C ARG A 273 -14.60 -14.12 13.28
N GLY A 274 -13.61 -14.64 13.99
CA GLY A 274 -12.98 -15.93 13.72
C GLY A 274 -11.77 -15.89 12.79
N ASP A 275 -11.48 -14.73 12.14
CA ASP A 275 -10.29 -14.59 11.33
C ASP A 275 -9.02 -14.63 12.19
N ARG A 276 -7.98 -15.25 11.66
CA ARG A 276 -6.71 -15.40 12.36
C ARG A 276 -5.94 -14.09 12.34
N VAL A 277 -5.32 -13.79 13.48
CA VAL A 277 -4.40 -12.69 13.70
C VAL A 277 -3.15 -13.25 14.36
N GLN A 278 -2.00 -13.10 13.74
CA GLN A 278 -0.73 -13.50 14.31
C GLN A 278 -0.10 -12.31 15.02
N LEU A 279 0.21 -12.46 16.30
CA LEU A 279 0.98 -11.47 17.05
C LEU A 279 2.38 -12.00 17.30
N GLU A 280 3.37 -11.20 17.03
CA GLU A 280 4.76 -11.39 17.44
C GLU A 280 4.93 -10.70 18.77
N LEU A 281 5.54 -11.41 19.71
CA LEU A 281 5.62 -10.99 21.11
C LEU A 281 7.05 -11.01 21.62
N ALA A 282 7.34 -10.11 22.54
CA ALA A 282 8.55 -10.18 23.35
C ALA A 282 8.17 -10.15 24.84
N VAL A 283 8.68 -11.12 25.57
CA VAL A 283 8.39 -11.31 27.00
C VAL A 283 9.68 -11.26 27.79
N ARG A 284 9.69 -10.48 28.84
CA ARG A 284 10.82 -10.42 29.76
C ARG A 284 10.79 -11.63 30.70
N GLN A 285 11.80 -12.46 30.63
CA GLN A 285 11.94 -13.65 31.47
C GLN A 285 13.23 -13.58 32.29
N ARG A 286 13.12 -13.84 33.58
CA ARG A 286 14.27 -13.92 34.45
C ARG A 286 14.86 -15.33 34.40
N MET A 287 16.12 -15.44 34.00
CA MET A 287 16.89 -16.68 34.01
C MET A 287 18.06 -16.52 34.97
N GLY A 288 17.86 -16.97 36.22
CA GLY A 288 18.81 -16.75 37.30
C GLY A 288 18.99 -15.27 37.65
N ASN A 289 20.20 -14.73 37.52
CA ASN A 289 20.50 -13.31 37.72
C ASN A 289 20.40 -12.47 36.44
N LEU A 290 20.09 -13.07 35.31
CA LEU A 290 19.96 -12.38 34.01
C LEU A 290 18.48 -12.22 33.66
N GLU A 291 18.14 -11.04 33.11
CA GLU A 291 16.84 -10.80 32.47
C GLU A 291 17.03 -10.86 30.96
N VAL A 292 16.31 -11.73 30.33
CA VAL A 292 16.37 -11.97 28.86
C VAL A 292 15.01 -11.64 28.25
N LEU A 293 15.03 -10.96 27.10
CA LEU A 293 13.84 -10.75 26.29
C LEU A 293 13.66 -11.95 25.36
N ARG A 294 12.64 -12.76 25.62
CA ARG A 294 12.32 -13.92 24.78
C ARG A 294 11.26 -13.54 23.76
N GLN A 295 11.56 -13.80 22.50
CA GLN A 295 10.60 -13.60 21.41
C GLN A 295 9.77 -14.85 21.15
N GLY A 296 8.54 -14.67 20.71
CA GLY A 296 7.62 -15.73 20.34
C GLY A 296 6.50 -15.18 19.46
N ALA A 297 5.66 -16.06 18.96
CA ALA A 297 4.46 -15.69 18.23
C ALA A 297 3.26 -16.45 18.78
N VAL A 298 2.09 -15.83 18.71
CA VAL A 298 0.81 -16.41 19.12
C VAL A 298 -0.25 -16.10 18.06
N GLU A 299 -1.13 -17.04 17.82
CA GLU A 299 -2.27 -16.87 16.94
C GLU A 299 -3.54 -16.65 17.77
N LEU A 300 -4.30 -15.61 17.43
CA LEU A 300 -5.58 -15.25 18.02
C LEU A 300 -6.68 -15.34 16.95
N LYS A 301 -7.93 -15.45 17.39
CA LYS A 301 -9.10 -15.28 16.52
C LYS A 301 -9.78 -13.96 16.84
N ALA A 302 -9.90 -13.06 15.85
CA ALA A 302 -10.62 -11.80 16.01
C ALA A 302 -12.09 -12.06 16.45
N ARG A 303 -12.63 -11.20 17.33
CA ARG A 303 -14.04 -11.24 17.76
C ARG A 303 -14.92 -10.20 17.04
#